data_123170f0a519b65750538bb190fe7938
#
_entry.id   123170f0a519b65750538bb190fe7938
#
_cell.length_a   1.000
_cell.length_b   1.000
_cell.length_c   1.000
_cell.angle_alpha   90.00
_cell.angle_beta   90.00
_cell.angle_gamma   90.00
#
_symmetry.space_group_name_H-M   'P 1'
#
loop_
_entity.id
_entity.type
_entity.pdbx_description
1 polymer ?
#
loop_
_entity_poly.entity_id
_entity_poly.type
_entity_poly.pdbx_seq_one_letter_code
_entity_poly.pdbx_strand_id
1 'polypeptide(L)'
;PYSKITPWIDAAIREQARGVTTVMLIPQSLDTQWYERAAECANETVILSGGRVAFMEPDVTLGLVEVNINPGGSMLVVFRGFCQNAGHFMNKVPLTVMKSLGGYDPANVVRKMRPRKKAA
;
A
#
# COMPACT_ATOMS: atom_id res chain seq x y z
N PRO A 1 9.93 -3.48 -5.12
CA PRO A 1 10.73 -3.47 -3.92
C PRO A 1 10.92 -2.06 -3.37
N TYR A 2 10.66 -1.94 -2.10
CA TYR A 2 10.61 -0.65 -1.43
C TYR A 2 12.00 -0.05 -1.16
N SER A 3 13.07 -0.80 -1.34
CA SER A 3 14.44 -0.30 -1.19
C SER A 3 14.80 0.76 -2.24
N LYS A 4 14.04 0.83 -3.33
CA LYS A 4 14.24 1.82 -4.41
C LYS A 4 12.92 2.51 -4.74
N ILE A 5 12.27 3.07 -3.72
CA ILE A 5 10.95 3.67 -3.87
C ILE A 5 10.99 5.07 -4.48
N THR A 6 12.08 5.81 -4.31
CA THR A 6 12.17 7.22 -4.75
C THR A 6 11.88 7.41 -6.24
N PRO A 7 12.40 6.58 -7.17
CA PRO A 7 12.04 6.71 -8.58
C PRO A 7 10.54 6.56 -8.87
N TRP A 8 9.85 5.73 -8.11
CA TRP A 8 8.40 5.56 -8.25
C TRP A 8 7.64 6.78 -7.76
N ILE A 9 8.11 7.39 -6.66
CA ILE A 9 7.54 8.64 -6.15
C ILE A 9 7.75 9.77 -7.16
N ASP A 10 8.94 9.88 -7.73
CA ASP A 10 9.25 10.87 -8.75
C ASP A 10 8.36 10.68 -9.98
N ALA A 11 8.12 9.45 -10.39
CA ALA A 11 7.23 9.14 -11.50
C ALA A 11 5.78 9.55 -11.17
N ALA A 12 5.31 9.27 -9.95
CA ALA A 12 3.97 9.66 -9.52
C ALA A 12 3.79 11.19 -9.53
N ILE A 13 4.79 11.92 -9.06
CA ILE A 13 4.78 13.39 -9.08
C ILE A 13 4.74 13.92 -10.51
N ARG A 14 5.56 13.37 -11.38
CA ARG A 14 5.60 13.76 -12.79
C ARG A 14 4.26 13.51 -13.48
N GLU A 15 3.68 12.35 -13.26
CA GLU A 15 2.39 12.00 -13.86
C GLU A 15 1.24 12.81 -13.25
N GLN A 16 1.34 13.17 -11.98
CA GLN A 16 0.37 14.07 -11.33
C GLN A 16 0.29 15.42 -12.05
N ALA A 17 1.44 15.97 -12.43
CA ALA A 17 1.49 17.23 -13.20
C ALA A 17 0.84 17.09 -14.58
N ARG A 18 0.73 15.89 -15.11
CA ARG A 18 0.09 15.58 -16.39
C ARG A 18 -1.39 15.18 -16.26
N GLY A 19 -1.92 15.22 -15.04
CA GLY A 19 -3.33 14.90 -14.78
C GLY A 19 -3.62 13.45 -14.43
N VAL A 20 -2.59 12.63 -14.20
CA VAL A 20 -2.76 11.23 -13.80
C VAL A 20 -2.83 11.13 -12.29
N THR A 21 -3.84 10.45 -11.79
CA THR A 21 -3.96 10.10 -10.38
C THR A 21 -3.24 8.79 -10.10
N THR A 22 -2.33 8.79 -9.13
CA THR A 22 -1.61 7.60 -8.71
C THR A 22 -1.92 7.29 -7.25
N VAL A 23 -2.19 6.03 -6.95
CA VAL A 23 -2.33 5.52 -5.59
C VAL A 23 -1.23 4.51 -5.35
N MET A 24 -0.39 4.77 -4.36
CA MET A 24 0.72 3.88 -4.00
C MET A 24 0.41 3.15 -2.69
N LEU A 25 0.56 1.83 -2.71
CA LEU A 25 0.50 1.00 -1.50
C LEU A 25 1.94 0.74 -1.03
N ILE A 26 2.30 1.31 0.09
CA ILE A 26 3.69 1.35 0.58
C ILE A 26 3.76 1.16 2.09
N PRO A 27 4.95 0.85 2.65
CA PRO A 27 5.11 0.74 4.10
C PRO A 27 4.82 2.04 4.84
N GLN A 28 4.32 1.93 6.07
CA GLN A 28 4.05 3.06 6.96
C GLN A 28 5.34 3.64 7.53
N SER A 29 6.20 4.18 6.70
CA SER A 29 7.49 4.72 7.11
C SER A 29 7.47 6.25 7.04
N LEU A 30 6.74 6.86 7.97
CA LEU A 30 6.48 8.31 7.97
C LEU A 30 7.70 9.16 8.30
N ASP A 31 8.74 8.56 8.87
CA ASP A 31 9.97 9.22 9.27
C ASP A 31 11.08 9.18 8.21
N THR A 32 10.74 8.80 7.00
CA THR A 32 11.70 8.68 5.90
C THR A 32 11.71 9.93 5.02
N GLN A 33 12.86 10.18 4.38
CA GLN A 33 12.96 11.29 3.43
C GLN A 33 12.10 11.08 2.19
N TRP A 34 11.95 9.83 1.74
CA TRP A 34 11.09 9.54 0.59
C TRP A 34 9.61 9.82 0.90
N TYR A 35 9.17 9.62 2.13
CA TYR A 35 7.80 10.01 2.52
C TYR A 35 7.63 11.53 2.53
N GLU A 36 8.59 12.27 3.10
CA GLU A 36 8.54 13.74 3.07
C GLU A 36 8.45 14.28 1.64
N ARG A 37 9.24 13.70 0.74
CA ARG A 37 9.17 14.07 -0.66
C ARG A 37 7.81 13.75 -1.27
N ALA A 38 7.25 12.59 -1.00
CA ALA A 38 5.92 12.21 -1.48
C ALA A 38 4.85 13.17 -0.95
N ALA A 39 4.91 13.49 0.35
CA ALA A 39 3.92 14.33 1.02
C ALA A 39 3.90 15.78 0.51
N GLU A 40 5.01 16.26 -0.06
CA GLU A 40 5.04 17.60 -0.67
C GLU A 40 4.03 17.73 -1.82
N CYS A 41 3.82 16.67 -2.58
CA CYS A 41 2.98 16.69 -3.77
C CYS A 41 1.70 15.87 -3.62
N ALA A 42 1.73 14.78 -2.86
CA ALA A 42 0.57 13.94 -2.62
C ALA A 42 -0.49 14.68 -1.80
N ASN A 43 -1.74 14.32 -2.00
CA ASN A 43 -2.88 15.00 -1.38
C ASN A 43 -3.41 14.27 -0.15
N GLU A 44 -3.13 12.98 -0.03
CA GLU A 44 -3.68 12.17 1.05
C GLU A 44 -2.74 11.01 1.38
N THR A 45 -2.61 10.74 2.68
CA THR A 45 -2.03 9.50 3.19
C THR A 45 -3.12 8.77 3.98
N VAL A 46 -3.40 7.52 3.62
CA VAL A 46 -4.38 6.67 4.30
C VAL A 46 -3.63 5.58 5.04
N ILE A 47 -3.63 5.65 6.36
CA ILE A 47 -3.03 4.62 7.20
C ILE A 47 -4.02 3.45 7.30
N LEU A 48 -3.57 2.26 6.91
CA LEU A 48 -4.37 1.04 7.04
C LEU A 48 -4.11 0.44 8.41
N SER A 49 -5.07 0.57 9.31
CA SER A 49 -4.93 0.19 10.71
C SER A 49 -5.57 -1.18 11.01
N GLY A 50 -5.17 -1.75 12.15
CA GLY A 50 -5.80 -2.96 12.68
C GLY A 50 -5.43 -4.26 11.96
N GLY A 51 -4.35 -4.25 11.19
CA GLY A 51 -3.90 -5.44 10.48
C GLY A 51 -2.79 -5.13 9.49
N ARG A 52 -2.29 -6.17 8.85
CA ARG A 52 -1.23 -6.09 7.84
C ARG A 52 -1.75 -6.66 6.53
N VAL A 53 -1.33 -6.04 5.42
CA VAL A 53 -1.74 -6.48 4.09
C VAL A 53 -1.04 -7.78 3.75
N ALA A 54 -1.80 -8.75 3.25
CA ALA A 54 -1.28 -9.96 2.65
C ALA A 54 -1.64 -9.97 1.16
N PHE A 55 -0.71 -10.41 0.34
CA PHE A 55 -0.93 -10.47 -1.11
C PHE A 55 -1.44 -11.84 -1.53
N MET A 56 -2.21 -11.86 -2.62
CA MET A 56 -2.68 -13.10 -3.24
C MET A 56 -1.68 -13.56 -4.30
N GLU A 57 -1.41 -14.86 -4.33
CA GLU A 57 -0.63 -15.48 -5.40
C GLU A 57 -1.48 -16.54 -6.11
N PRO A 58 -1.34 -16.69 -7.44
CA PRO A 58 -2.01 -17.78 -8.16
C PRO A 58 -1.42 -19.13 -7.73
N ASP A 59 -2.29 -20.09 -7.50
CA ASP A 59 -1.92 -21.48 -7.28
C ASP A 59 -2.72 -22.36 -8.24
N VAL A 60 -2.04 -23.28 -8.93
CA VAL A 60 -2.68 -24.10 -9.97
C VAL A 60 -3.78 -25.01 -9.47
N THR A 61 -3.75 -25.34 -8.18
CA THR A 61 -4.72 -26.26 -7.57
C THR A 61 -5.79 -25.51 -6.78
N LEU A 62 -5.40 -24.44 -6.08
CA LEU A 62 -6.25 -23.76 -5.09
C LEU A 62 -6.83 -22.42 -5.58
N GLY A 63 -6.45 -21.94 -6.77
CA GLY A 63 -6.83 -20.64 -7.28
C GLY A 63 -5.97 -19.52 -6.69
N LEU A 64 -6.59 -18.47 -6.16
CA LEU A 64 -5.88 -17.39 -5.49
C LEU A 64 -5.65 -17.74 -4.03
N VAL A 65 -4.39 -17.71 -3.61
CA VAL A 65 -3.97 -18.08 -2.27
C VAL A 65 -3.33 -16.87 -1.58
N GLU A 66 -3.79 -16.58 -0.37
CA GLU A 66 -3.18 -15.56 0.47
C GLU A 66 -1.86 -16.09 1.04
N VAL A 67 -0.77 -15.40 0.71
CA VAL A 67 0.57 -15.75 1.16
C VAL A 67 1.00 -14.89 2.35
N ASN A 68 2.29 -14.90 2.69
CA ASN A 68 2.80 -14.16 3.84
C ASN A 68 2.26 -12.75 3.96
N ILE A 69 1.86 -12.38 5.18
CA ILE A 69 1.53 -11.00 5.52
C ILE A 69 2.80 -10.15 5.50
N ASN A 70 2.66 -8.88 5.14
CA ASN A 70 3.76 -7.92 5.26
C ASN A 70 4.25 -7.83 6.71
N PRO A 71 5.56 -7.73 6.94
CA PRO A 71 6.11 -7.66 8.31
C PRO A 71 5.77 -6.36 9.04
N GLY A 72 5.31 -5.34 8.32
CA GLY A 72 4.93 -4.05 8.89
C GLY A 72 3.58 -3.57 8.37
N GLY A 73 3.12 -2.47 8.93
CA GLY A 73 1.91 -1.81 8.46
C GLY A 73 2.07 -1.22 7.07
N SER A 74 0.95 -1.01 6.38
CA SER A 74 0.91 -0.40 5.06
C SER A 74 0.07 0.87 5.05
N MET A 75 0.32 1.73 4.08
CA MET A 75 -0.46 2.93 3.85
C MET A 75 -0.67 3.15 2.35
N LEU A 76 -1.70 3.90 2.02
CA LEU A 76 -1.93 4.39 0.67
C LEU A 76 -1.51 5.86 0.62
N VAL A 77 -0.77 6.23 -0.42
CA VAL A 77 -0.43 7.63 -0.70
C VAL A 77 -1.04 7.99 -2.04
N VAL A 78 -1.86 9.03 -2.04
CA VAL A 78 -2.68 9.42 -3.19
C VAL A 78 -2.16 10.72 -3.79
N PHE A 79 -1.76 10.65 -5.06
CA PHE A 79 -1.36 11.79 -5.87
C PHE A 79 -2.49 12.08 -6.85
N ARG A 80 -3.32 13.08 -6.57
CA ARG A 80 -4.44 13.42 -7.47
C ARG A 80 -3.96 14.24 -8.65
N GLY A 81 -4.37 13.87 -9.83
CA GLY A 81 -4.00 14.57 -11.05
C GLY A 81 -4.31 16.05 -10.98
N PHE A 82 -3.35 16.88 -11.36
CA PHE A 82 -3.41 18.35 -11.35
C PHE A 82 -3.56 18.99 -9.96
N CYS A 83 -3.32 18.28 -8.87
CA CYS A 83 -3.57 18.77 -7.51
C CYS A 83 -2.30 18.89 -6.65
N GLN A 84 -1.13 19.14 -7.24
CA GLN A 84 0.14 19.13 -6.50
C GLN A 84 0.19 20.10 -5.30
N ASN A 85 -0.47 21.24 -5.39
CA ASN A 85 -0.44 22.26 -4.33
C ASN A 85 -1.78 22.41 -3.62
N ALA A 86 -2.64 21.41 -3.70
CA ALA A 86 -3.98 21.45 -3.11
C ALA A 86 -4.04 21.09 -1.63
N GLY A 87 -2.89 20.81 -1.01
CA GLY A 87 -2.80 20.41 0.38
C GLY A 87 -2.67 18.90 0.55
N HIS A 88 -2.31 18.50 1.77
CA HIS A 88 -2.14 17.11 2.14
C HIS A 88 -2.83 16.85 3.48
N PHE A 89 -3.55 15.75 3.59
CA PHE A 89 -4.14 15.34 4.86
C PHE A 89 -3.97 13.84 5.08
N MET A 90 -4.06 13.45 6.34
CA MET A 90 -3.93 12.06 6.76
C MET A 90 -5.25 11.50 7.23
N ASN A 91 -5.56 10.31 6.79
CA ASN A 91 -6.70 9.53 7.24
C ASN A 91 -6.23 8.18 7.78
N LYS A 92 -7.05 7.60 8.62
CA LYS A 92 -6.86 6.24 9.11
C LYS A 92 -8.10 5.44 8.75
N VAL A 93 -7.92 4.31 8.07
CA VAL A 93 -9.00 3.40 7.70
C VAL A 93 -8.63 2.01 8.19
N PRO A 94 -9.50 1.35 8.98
CA PRO A 94 -9.26 -0.03 9.37
C PRO A 94 -9.17 -0.94 8.16
N LEU A 95 -8.19 -1.84 8.16
CA LEU A 95 -7.98 -2.78 7.06
C LEU A 95 -9.22 -3.64 6.82
N THR A 96 -9.95 -3.99 7.87
CA THR A 96 -11.21 -4.74 7.77
C THR A 96 -12.25 -4.02 6.93
N VAL A 97 -12.32 -2.69 7.05
CA VAL A 97 -13.23 -1.85 6.24
C VAL A 97 -12.82 -1.89 4.78
N MET A 98 -11.53 -1.75 4.50
CA MET A 98 -11.01 -1.81 3.12
C MET A 98 -11.27 -3.18 2.48
N LYS A 99 -11.05 -4.25 3.23
CA LYS A 99 -11.33 -5.61 2.77
C LYS A 99 -12.81 -5.82 2.45
N SER A 100 -13.68 -5.33 3.32
CA SER A 100 -15.12 -5.40 3.13
C SER A 100 -15.57 -4.64 1.88
N LEU A 101 -15.06 -3.43 1.67
CA LEU A 101 -15.35 -2.64 0.47
C LEU A 101 -14.88 -3.33 -0.82
N GLY A 102 -13.78 -4.08 -0.75
CA GLY A 102 -13.25 -4.85 -1.86
C GLY A 102 -13.89 -6.21 -2.07
N GLY A 103 -14.89 -6.58 -1.27
CA GLY A 103 -15.56 -7.88 -1.40
C GLY A 103 -14.77 -9.05 -0.81
N TYR A 104 -13.80 -8.78 0.06
CA TYR A 104 -13.03 -9.83 0.71
C TYR A 104 -13.91 -10.64 1.67
N ASP A 105 -13.90 -11.96 1.51
CA ASP A 105 -14.58 -12.89 2.41
C ASP A 105 -13.55 -13.90 2.94
N PRO A 106 -13.23 -13.85 4.25
CA PRO A 106 -12.23 -14.76 4.83
C PRO A 106 -12.63 -16.23 4.74
N ALA A 107 -13.92 -16.54 4.61
CA ALA A 107 -14.39 -17.92 4.45
C ALA A 107 -13.99 -18.52 3.09
N ASN A 108 -13.73 -17.68 2.08
CA ASN A 108 -13.39 -18.10 0.73
C ASN A 108 -11.90 -17.94 0.40
N VAL A 109 -11.08 -17.61 1.39
CA VAL A 109 -9.65 -17.36 1.17
C VAL A 109 -8.84 -18.53 1.72
N VAL A 110 -7.99 -19.08 0.86
CA VAL A 110 -7.01 -20.11 1.25
C VAL A 110 -5.72 -19.40 1.64
N ARG A 111 -5.16 -19.77 2.79
CA ARG A 111 -3.91 -19.21 3.29
C ARG A 111 -2.80 -20.23 3.16
N LYS A 112 -1.68 -19.78 2.60
CA LYS A 112 -0.46 -20.55 2.49
C LYS A 112 0.69 -19.74 3.06
N MET A 113 1.09 -20.08 4.29
CA MET A 113 2.19 -19.40 4.96
C MET A 113 3.51 -20.02 4.56
N ARG A 114 4.50 -19.19 4.29
CA ARG A 114 5.87 -19.65 4.07
C ARG A 114 6.45 -20.14 5.41
N PRO A 115 7.26 -21.24 5.41
CA PRO A 115 7.94 -21.67 6.62
C PRO A 115 8.80 -20.53 7.18
N ARG A 116 8.81 -20.39 8.51
CA ARG A 116 9.74 -19.47 9.16
C ARG A 116 11.17 -19.94 8.88
N LYS A 117 12.06 -19.00 8.55
CA LYS A 117 13.48 -19.30 8.52
C LYS A 117 13.89 -19.74 9.92
N LYS A 118 14.52 -20.91 10.03
CA LYS A 118 15.10 -21.35 11.29
C LYS A 118 16.16 -20.34 11.71
N ALA A 119 16.15 -19.94 12.98
CA ALA A 119 17.25 -19.16 13.52
C ALA A 119 18.53 -19.96 13.38
N ALA A 120 19.56 -19.32 12.85
CA ALA A 120 20.87 -19.95 12.72
C ALA A 120 21.50 -20.17 14.10
#